data_9fba559dc8165d5f7028efc16d81e44a
#
_entry.id   9fba559dc8165d5f7028efc16d81e44a
#
_cell.length_a   1.000
_cell.length_b   1.000
_cell.length_c   1.000
_cell.angle_alpha   90.00
_cell.angle_beta   90.00
_cell.angle_gamma   90.00
#
_symmetry.space_group_name_H-M   'P 1'
#
loop_
_entity.id
_entity.type
_entity.pdbx_description
1 polymer ?
#
loop_
_entity_poly.entity_id
_entity_poly.type
_entity_poly.pdbx_seq_one_letter_code
_entity_poly.pdbx_strand_id
1 'polypeptide(L)'
;TPLFQTTPYPSYACHELYKSKDEMIELNEKSDIFLVGSDQIWHHDLYKPFGEVCYFDYIYNSKKKIAYAASFGREYWNGTEEDVQETTRDLQKFDFISVREKSGVEICKEKFNVTAEWVLDPVFVCDSKKYVELSKKSQANMPEKYIGVYMLDIENRKLNIIKNVKEKIRIPEYIITDAFKKHDDYWSEEINLHKEAFCEDWLKNIITSEFVITDSFHGMCFSIIFHKPFIAVINEERGGTRFRELTSKLGLSDRIVTADVEQEKIKAICDQEIDYKKVDSIIEMEKERSLNWLKRALLKEKKIKLDGYDILLKRLLKYQYEMKDIKPRLKQAEEALGGRKWDIQVHRNELNEQLEKINRLEKELIDLKSTLNDSFLSKVIQAMKAKKKS
;
A
#
# COMPACT_ATOMS: atom_id res chain seq x y z
N THR A 1 12.03 -8.02 1.24
CA THR A 1 13.02 -7.20 0.50
C THR A 1 12.71 -5.75 0.82
N PRO A 2 13.61 -4.95 1.39
CA PRO A 2 13.32 -3.55 1.68
C PRO A 2 13.16 -2.80 0.36
N LEU A 3 11.95 -2.33 0.09
CA LEU A 3 11.58 -1.56 -1.10
C LEU A 3 12.17 -0.14 -1.11
N PHE A 4 12.84 0.27 -0.04
CA PHE A 4 13.52 1.56 0.04
C PHE A 4 14.85 1.35 0.74
N GLN A 5 15.94 1.51 0.00
CA GLN A 5 17.20 1.85 0.62
C GLN A 5 17.00 3.19 1.33
N THR A 6 17.36 3.23 2.59
CA THR A 6 17.26 4.41 3.43
C THR A 6 18.04 5.56 2.78
N THR A 7 17.32 6.45 2.12
CA THR A 7 17.89 7.75 1.79
C THR A 7 18.15 8.49 3.12
N PRO A 8 19.24 9.21 3.25
CA PRO A 8 19.57 9.97 4.47
C PRO A 8 18.70 11.23 4.57
N TYR A 9 17.38 11.05 4.70
CA TYR A 9 16.47 12.16 4.96
C TYR A 9 16.08 12.19 6.43
N PRO A 10 16.63 13.13 7.22
CA PRO A 10 16.43 13.17 8.68
C PRO A 10 15.04 13.61 9.14
N SER A 11 14.09 13.83 8.25
CA SER A 11 12.77 14.38 8.62
C SER A 11 11.57 13.45 8.42
N TYR A 12 11.76 12.26 7.88
CA TYR A 12 10.71 11.24 7.83
C TYR A 12 11.14 10.08 8.69
N ALA A 13 10.52 10.01 9.85
CA ALA A 13 10.82 9.03 10.86
C ALA A 13 10.33 7.64 10.47
N CYS A 14 11.04 6.97 9.58
CA CYS A 14 11.10 5.53 9.62
C CYS A 14 12.13 5.16 10.69
N HIS A 15 11.75 5.29 11.97
CA HIS A 15 12.68 5.21 13.07
C HIS A 15 13.10 3.79 13.41
N GLU A 16 12.31 2.80 13.05
CA GLU A 16 12.60 1.41 13.42
C GLU A 16 12.08 0.46 12.33
N LEU A 17 12.94 -0.45 11.89
CA LEU A 17 12.57 -1.59 11.07
C LEU A 17 12.03 -2.68 11.99
N TYR A 18 10.72 -2.80 12.06
CA TYR A 18 10.08 -3.92 12.74
C TYR A 18 10.25 -5.20 11.90
N LYS A 19 10.87 -6.21 12.49
CA LYS A 19 11.16 -7.48 11.82
C LYS A 19 10.06 -8.52 12.02
N SER A 20 9.17 -8.26 12.94
CA SER A 20 8.05 -9.15 13.27
C SER A 20 6.85 -8.34 13.76
N LYS A 21 5.67 -8.94 13.67
CA LYS A 21 4.43 -8.41 14.21
C LYS A 21 4.52 -8.14 15.73
N ASP A 22 5.22 -9.01 16.47
CA ASP A 22 5.41 -8.85 17.90
C ASP A 22 6.16 -7.56 18.26
N GLU A 23 7.13 -7.15 17.44
CA GLU A 23 7.84 -5.88 17.65
C GLU A 23 6.94 -4.67 17.40
N MET A 24 5.97 -4.79 16.47
CA MET A 24 5.05 -3.69 16.14
C MET A 24 4.03 -3.39 17.24
N ILE A 25 3.84 -4.30 18.17
CA ILE A 25 2.82 -4.18 19.20
C ILE A 25 3.14 -3.10 20.23
N GLU A 26 4.41 -2.82 20.48
CA GLU A 26 4.80 -1.69 21.33
C GLU A 26 4.28 -0.35 20.82
N LEU A 27 3.92 -0.26 19.52
CA LEU A 27 3.28 0.90 18.92
C LEU A 27 1.97 1.29 19.63
N ASN A 28 1.28 0.31 20.22
CA ASN A 28 0.07 0.57 21.00
C ASN A 28 0.30 1.49 22.20
N GLU A 29 1.49 1.47 22.77
CA GLU A 29 1.87 2.33 23.90
C GLU A 29 2.42 3.70 23.43
N LYS A 30 2.85 3.78 22.16
CA LYS A 30 3.47 4.98 21.58
C LYS A 30 2.47 5.87 20.83
N SER A 31 1.31 5.32 20.41
CA SER A 31 0.38 6.03 19.53
C SER A 31 -1.08 5.78 19.89
N ASP A 32 -1.93 6.78 19.65
CA ASP A 32 -3.38 6.70 19.86
C ASP A 32 -4.15 6.53 18.57
N ILE A 33 -3.54 6.91 17.43
CA ILE A 33 -4.14 6.84 16.10
C ILE A 33 -3.20 6.07 15.20
N PHE A 34 -3.75 5.09 14.51
CA PHE A 34 -3.05 4.29 13.51
C PHE A 34 -3.67 4.54 12.14
N LEU A 35 -2.83 4.94 11.20
CA LEU A 35 -3.24 5.22 9.84
C LEU A 35 -2.47 4.31 8.89
N VAL A 36 -3.19 3.58 8.04
CA VAL A 36 -2.63 2.73 6.99
C VAL A 36 -3.08 3.23 5.62
N GLY A 37 -2.22 3.10 4.65
CA GLY A 37 -2.45 3.50 3.26
C GLY A 37 -1.22 4.23 2.71
N SER A 38 -1.14 4.52 1.47
CA SER A 38 -2.09 4.15 0.43
C SER A 38 -1.67 2.84 -0.25
N ASP A 39 -1.36 2.88 -1.51
CA ASP A 39 -0.91 1.76 -2.34
C ASP A 39 -1.77 0.48 -2.19
N GLN A 40 -1.35 -0.60 -2.84
CA GLN A 40 -2.06 -1.89 -2.91
C GLN A 40 -1.92 -2.72 -1.62
N ILE A 41 -2.00 -2.07 -0.46
CA ILE A 41 -1.81 -2.72 0.86
C ILE A 41 -2.87 -3.76 1.19
N TRP A 42 -4.01 -3.74 0.48
CA TRP A 42 -5.10 -4.71 0.61
C TRP A 42 -5.21 -5.65 -0.60
N HIS A 43 -4.19 -5.68 -1.47
CA HIS A 43 -4.10 -6.66 -2.53
C HIS A 43 -3.75 -8.02 -1.95
N HIS A 44 -4.69 -8.97 -2.00
CA HIS A 44 -4.57 -10.27 -1.34
C HIS A 44 -3.26 -11.01 -1.64
N ASP A 45 -2.94 -11.20 -2.93
CA ASP A 45 -1.77 -11.99 -3.33
C ASP A 45 -0.44 -11.34 -2.96
N LEU A 46 -0.38 -10.00 -2.88
CA LEU A 46 0.84 -9.27 -2.53
C LEU A 46 1.12 -9.29 -1.03
N TYR A 47 0.08 -9.24 -0.21
CA TYR A 47 0.23 -9.03 1.23
C TYR A 47 -0.09 -10.26 2.07
N LYS A 48 -0.71 -11.29 1.51
CA LYS A 48 -0.92 -12.57 2.21
C LYS A 48 0.33 -13.13 2.90
N PRO A 49 1.56 -13.06 2.30
CA PRO A 49 2.78 -13.53 2.97
C PRO A 49 3.15 -12.74 4.23
N PHE A 50 2.67 -11.51 4.38
CA PHE A 50 2.92 -10.66 5.56
C PHE A 50 1.82 -10.78 6.62
N GLY A 51 0.79 -11.59 6.36
CA GLY A 51 -0.37 -11.74 7.24
C GLY A 51 -1.25 -10.47 7.26
N GLU A 52 -1.98 -10.30 8.35
CA GLU A 52 -2.99 -9.24 8.50
C GLU A 52 -2.42 -7.91 9.03
N VAL A 53 -1.10 -7.70 8.91
CA VAL A 53 -0.43 -6.49 9.42
C VAL A 53 -1.05 -5.21 8.87
N CYS A 54 -1.41 -5.19 7.57
CA CYS A 54 -2.04 -4.05 6.93
C CYS A 54 -3.51 -3.85 7.34
N TYR A 55 -4.08 -4.80 8.08
CA TYR A 55 -5.41 -4.70 8.68
C TYR A 55 -5.35 -4.35 10.17
N PHE A 56 -4.17 -4.05 10.72
CA PHE A 56 -3.98 -3.66 12.13
C PHE A 56 -4.49 -4.69 13.13
N ASP A 57 -4.35 -5.99 12.84
CA ASP A 57 -4.78 -7.07 13.72
C ASP A 57 -4.00 -7.12 15.06
N TYR A 58 -2.79 -6.50 15.11
CA TYR A 58 -1.94 -6.35 16.30
C TYR A 58 -2.22 -5.06 17.09
N ILE A 59 -3.10 -4.19 16.59
CA ILE A 59 -3.45 -2.94 17.27
C ILE A 59 -4.69 -3.14 18.14
N TYR A 60 -4.66 -2.61 19.36
CA TYR A 60 -5.76 -2.67 20.32
C TYR A 60 -7.04 -2.08 19.72
N ASN A 61 -8.19 -2.67 20.08
CA ASN A 61 -9.50 -2.17 19.64
C ASN A 61 -9.81 -0.78 20.21
N SER A 62 -9.22 -0.45 21.36
CA SER A 62 -9.30 0.88 21.97
C SER A 62 -8.59 1.98 21.17
N LYS A 63 -7.66 1.62 20.31
CA LYS A 63 -6.93 2.58 19.46
C LYS A 63 -7.71 2.93 18.21
N LYS A 64 -7.59 4.19 17.75
CA LYS A 64 -8.23 4.64 16.52
C LYS A 64 -7.51 4.07 15.31
N LYS A 65 -8.25 3.44 14.39
CA LYS A 65 -7.76 2.82 13.17
C LYS A 65 -8.38 3.49 11.95
N ILE A 66 -7.55 3.99 11.06
CA ILE A 66 -7.96 4.72 9.85
C ILE A 66 -7.25 4.10 8.65
N ALA A 67 -8.00 3.80 7.59
CA ALA A 67 -7.43 3.48 6.29
C ALA A 67 -7.64 4.67 5.34
N TYR A 68 -6.54 5.26 4.86
CA TYR A 68 -6.59 6.36 3.91
C TYR A 68 -6.13 5.91 2.53
N ALA A 69 -7.03 6.01 1.55
CA ALA A 69 -6.75 5.70 0.15
C ALA A 69 -6.13 4.30 -0.05
N ALA A 70 -6.50 3.32 0.78
CA ALA A 70 -6.06 1.93 0.62
C ALA A 70 -6.50 1.39 -0.74
N SER A 71 -5.77 0.43 -1.29
CA SER A 71 -6.09 -0.14 -2.60
C SER A 71 -6.09 -1.66 -2.55
N PHE A 72 -7.11 -2.26 -3.16
CA PHE A 72 -7.15 -3.69 -3.45
C PHE A 72 -6.38 -4.04 -4.73
N GLY A 73 -6.07 -3.03 -5.56
CA GLY A 73 -5.31 -3.18 -6.79
C GLY A 73 -6.09 -3.80 -7.95
N ARG A 74 -7.23 -4.42 -7.69
CA ARG A 74 -8.13 -5.07 -8.66
C ARG A 74 -9.58 -4.72 -8.36
N GLU A 75 -10.48 -4.99 -9.31
CA GLU A 75 -11.93 -4.81 -9.16
C GLU A 75 -12.63 -5.97 -8.42
N TYR A 76 -11.88 -6.99 -8.05
CA TYR A 76 -12.34 -8.14 -7.28
C TYR A 76 -11.32 -8.50 -6.20
N TRP A 77 -11.79 -9.23 -5.21
CA TRP A 77 -10.94 -9.78 -4.17
C TRP A 77 -10.98 -11.31 -4.22
N ASN A 78 -9.80 -11.95 -4.28
CA ASN A 78 -9.62 -13.36 -4.63
C ASN A 78 -9.23 -14.27 -3.45
N GLY A 79 -9.39 -13.81 -2.21
CA GLY A 79 -9.16 -14.65 -1.03
C GLY A 79 -10.22 -15.73 -0.88
N THR A 80 -9.90 -16.77 -0.09
CA THR A 80 -10.83 -17.83 0.29
C THR A 80 -11.94 -17.31 1.20
N GLU A 81 -12.95 -18.11 1.49
CA GLU A 81 -14.00 -17.73 2.45
C GLU A 81 -13.44 -17.49 3.85
N GLU A 82 -12.42 -18.24 4.26
CA GLU A 82 -11.71 -18.04 5.52
C GLU A 82 -10.99 -16.69 5.53
N ASP A 83 -10.23 -16.36 4.47
CA ASP A 83 -9.59 -15.06 4.30
C ASP A 83 -10.64 -13.91 4.35
N VAL A 84 -11.83 -14.10 3.73
CA VAL A 84 -12.94 -13.12 3.80
C VAL A 84 -13.39 -12.91 5.23
N GLN A 85 -13.59 -13.98 6.01
CA GLN A 85 -14.04 -13.88 7.39
C GLN A 85 -13.00 -13.17 8.27
N GLU A 86 -11.72 -13.49 8.10
CA GLU A 86 -10.62 -12.87 8.84
C GLU A 86 -10.48 -11.40 8.51
N THR A 87 -10.40 -11.06 7.22
CA THR A 87 -10.33 -9.68 6.73
C THR A 87 -11.54 -8.85 7.17
N THR A 88 -12.75 -9.45 7.12
CA THR A 88 -13.97 -8.77 7.59
C THR A 88 -13.89 -8.41 9.07
N ARG A 89 -13.44 -9.34 9.91
CA ARG A 89 -13.27 -9.08 11.36
C ARG A 89 -12.33 -7.92 11.64
N ASP A 90 -11.25 -7.83 10.86
CA ASP A 90 -10.26 -6.79 11.07
C ASP A 90 -10.71 -5.44 10.49
N LEU A 91 -11.31 -5.42 9.30
CA LEU A 91 -11.88 -4.20 8.73
C LEU A 91 -13.00 -3.59 9.58
N GLN A 92 -13.81 -4.41 10.26
CA GLN A 92 -14.85 -3.94 11.18
C GLN A 92 -14.30 -3.22 12.41
N LYS A 93 -13.01 -3.37 12.72
CA LYS A 93 -12.34 -2.64 13.81
C LYS A 93 -11.85 -1.26 13.39
N PHE A 94 -11.90 -0.93 12.10
CA PHE A 94 -11.54 0.40 11.62
C PHE A 94 -12.64 1.41 11.95
N ASP A 95 -12.23 2.58 12.41
CA ASP A 95 -13.14 3.69 12.68
C ASP A 95 -13.52 4.43 11.39
N PHE A 96 -12.58 4.48 10.43
CA PHE A 96 -12.76 5.11 9.13
C PHE A 96 -12.01 4.34 8.05
N ILE A 97 -12.68 4.10 6.94
CA ILE A 97 -12.11 3.43 5.77
C ILE A 97 -12.30 4.31 4.54
N SER A 98 -11.21 4.59 3.84
CA SER A 98 -11.26 5.12 2.48
C SER A 98 -10.32 4.35 1.55
N VAL A 99 -10.71 4.30 0.30
CA VAL A 99 -10.01 3.61 -0.78
C VAL A 99 -9.77 4.58 -1.95
N ARG A 100 -8.75 4.31 -2.77
CA ARG A 100 -8.40 5.21 -3.89
C ARG A 100 -9.05 4.82 -5.23
N GLU A 101 -9.81 3.75 -5.27
CA GLU A 101 -10.60 3.31 -6.43
C GLU A 101 -12.06 3.03 -6.04
N LYS A 102 -12.98 3.27 -6.99
CA LYS A 102 -14.42 3.06 -6.79
C LYS A 102 -14.73 1.58 -6.57
N SER A 103 -14.10 0.70 -7.33
CA SER A 103 -14.19 -0.76 -7.16
C SER A 103 -13.84 -1.21 -5.73
N GLY A 104 -12.90 -0.53 -5.08
CA GLY A 104 -12.56 -0.78 -3.67
C GLY A 104 -13.72 -0.49 -2.72
N VAL A 105 -14.55 0.52 -2.99
CA VAL A 105 -15.79 0.80 -2.22
C VAL A 105 -16.78 -0.35 -2.36
N GLU A 106 -16.92 -0.87 -3.58
CA GLU A 106 -17.81 -2.00 -3.87
C GLU A 106 -17.32 -3.29 -3.18
N ILE A 107 -16.02 -3.57 -3.24
CA ILE A 107 -15.40 -4.71 -2.50
C ILE A 107 -15.64 -4.58 -1.00
N CYS A 108 -15.40 -3.42 -0.39
CA CYS A 108 -15.63 -3.18 1.03
C CYS A 108 -17.08 -3.48 1.41
N LYS A 109 -18.03 -3.05 0.60
CA LYS A 109 -19.46 -3.24 0.86
C LYS A 109 -19.91 -4.70 0.64
N GLU A 110 -19.57 -5.27 -0.50
CA GLU A 110 -20.12 -6.56 -0.93
C GLU A 110 -19.43 -7.76 -0.31
N LYS A 111 -18.09 -7.68 -0.15
CA LYS A 111 -17.29 -8.79 0.40
C LYS A 111 -17.17 -8.70 1.92
N PHE A 112 -16.94 -7.51 2.44
CA PHE A 112 -16.59 -7.33 3.86
C PHE A 112 -17.69 -6.66 4.69
N ASN A 113 -18.80 -6.25 4.06
CA ASN A 113 -19.91 -5.56 4.75
C ASN A 113 -19.44 -4.37 5.61
N VAL A 114 -18.47 -3.60 5.10
CA VAL A 114 -17.98 -2.37 5.71
C VAL A 114 -18.20 -1.19 4.78
N THR A 115 -18.32 0.02 5.36
CA THR A 115 -18.49 1.25 4.57
C THR A 115 -17.14 1.88 4.30
N ALA A 116 -16.87 2.20 3.04
CA ALA A 116 -15.68 2.93 2.62
C ALA A 116 -16.06 4.14 1.76
N GLU A 117 -15.20 5.16 1.74
CA GLU A 117 -15.34 6.31 0.85
C GLU A 117 -14.20 6.33 -0.18
N TRP A 118 -14.54 6.72 -1.42
CA TRP A 118 -13.54 6.90 -2.46
C TRP A 118 -12.87 8.25 -2.33
N VAL A 119 -11.55 8.29 -2.12
CA VAL A 119 -10.73 9.50 -1.98
C VAL A 119 -9.59 9.49 -2.99
N LEU A 120 -8.95 10.64 -3.20
CA LEU A 120 -7.73 10.70 -4.02
C LEU A 120 -6.55 10.01 -3.33
N ASP A 121 -5.69 9.43 -4.16
CA ASP A 121 -4.36 9.00 -3.71
C ASP A 121 -3.61 10.18 -3.07
N PRO A 122 -2.86 9.96 -1.97
CA PRO A 122 -2.16 11.03 -1.25
C PRO A 122 -1.20 11.84 -2.13
N VAL A 123 -0.71 11.32 -3.24
CA VAL A 123 0.16 12.08 -4.16
C VAL A 123 -0.53 13.32 -4.74
N PHE A 124 -1.85 13.32 -4.90
CA PHE A 124 -2.61 14.49 -5.32
C PHE A 124 -2.91 15.47 -4.18
N VAL A 125 -2.88 15.01 -2.95
CA VAL A 125 -3.17 15.81 -1.76
C VAL A 125 -1.95 16.60 -1.29
N CYS A 126 -0.77 16.07 -1.52
CA CYS A 126 0.49 16.73 -1.20
C CYS A 126 0.70 17.96 -2.10
N ASP A 127 1.34 19.00 -1.58
CA ASP A 127 1.75 20.15 -2.38
C ASP A 127 2.83 19.74 -3.40
N SER A 128 2.52 19.95 -4.69
CA SER A 128 3.39 19.56 -5.80
C SER A 128 4.78 20.26 -5.75
N LYS A 129 4.89 21.42 -5.10
CA LYS A 129 6.16 22.10 -4.89
C LYS A 129 7.17 21.24 -4.13
N LYS A 130 6.71 20.39 -3.18
CA LYS A 130 7.59 19.48 -2.44
C LYS A 130 8.23 18.44 -3.35
N TYR A 131 7.50 17.96 -4.34
CA TYR A 131 8.03 17.02 -5.35
C TYR A 131 9.06 17.70 -6.25
N VAL A 132 8.79 18.96 -6.66
CA VAL A 132 9.77 19.77 -7.42
C VAL A 132 11.03 20.03 -6.61
N GLU A 133 10.92 20.34 -5.32
CA GLU A 133 12.09 20.52 -4.43
C GLU A 133 12.90 19.22 -4.30
N LEU A 134 12.22 18.08 -4.18
CA LEU A 134 12.88 16.78 -4.11
C LEU A 134 13.60 16.46 -5.42
N SER A 135 12.97 16.68 -6.56
CA SER A 135 13.57 16.41 -7.88
C SER A 135 14.85 17.22 -8.15
N LYS A 136 14.98 18.41 -7.55
CA LYS A 136 16.21 19.25 -7.67
C LYS A 136 17.43 18.62 -7.00
N LYS A 137 17.26 17.60 -6.14
CA LYS A 137 18.35 16.88 -5.49
C LYS A 137 18.95 15.80 -6.39
N SER A 138 18.30 15.48 -7.50
CA SER A 138 18.77 14.50 -8.47
C SER A 138 20.11 14.91 -9.06
N GLN A 139 21.04 13.96 -9.11
CA GLN A 139 22.35 14.07 -9.78
C GLN A 139 22.33 13.43 -11.17
N ALA A 140 21.18 12.88 -11.61
CA ALA A 140 21.08 12.23 -12.90
C ALA A 140 21.26 13.25 -14.04
N ASN A 141 22.10 12.87 -15.01
CA ASN A 141 22.32 13.67 -16.23
C ASN A 141 21.29 13.24 -17.29
N MET A 142 20.27 14.05 -17.46
CA MET A 142 19.20 13.83 -18.45
C MET A 142 19.37 14.75 -19.64
N PRO A 143 18.94 14.33 -20.84
CA PRO A 143 18.94 15.20 -22.03
C PRO A 143 18.13 16.47 -21.79
N GLU A 144 18.41 17.54 -22.51
CA GLU A 144 17.67 18.80 -22.41
C GLU A 144 16.19 18.64 -22.83
N LYS A 145 15.97 17.87 -23.90
CA LYS A 145 14.63 17.50 -24.39
C LYS A 145 14.55 16.02 -24.59
N TYR A 146 13.59 15.37 -23.97
CA TYR A 146 13.46 13.91 -24.05
C TYR A 146 12.07 13.41 -23.72
N ILE A 147 11.80 12.17 -24.09
CA ILE A 147 10.65 11.39 -23.66
C ILE A 147 11.01 10.69 -22.36
N GLY A 148 10.36 11.04 -21.26
CA GLY A 148 10.51 10.34 -19.99
C GLY A 148 9.76 9.02 -20.00
N VAL A 149 10.47 7.92 -19.75
CA VAL A 149 9.87 6.58 -19.70
C VAL A 149 10.05 6.00 -18.31
N TYR A 150 8.96 5.53 -17.73
CA TYR A 150 8.99 4.76 -16.49
C TYR A 150 8.18 3.49 -16.64
N MET A 151 8.85 2.35 -16.75
CA MET A 151 8.25 1.04 -16.97
C MET A 151 8.62 0.08 -15.86
N LEU A 152 7.60 -0.53 -15.25
CA LEU A 152 7.74 -1.61 -14.26
C LEU A 152 7.98 -2.96 -14.93
N ASP A 153 7.32 -3.19 -16.07
CA ASP A 153 7.43 -4.41 -16.87
C ASP A 153 7.85 -4.06 -18.28
N ILE A 154 9.05 -4.51 -18.63
CA ILE A 154 9.60 -4.30 -19.96
C ILE A 154 9.28 -5.50 -20.83
N GLU A 155 8.40 -5.30 -21.80
CA GLU A 155 8.00 -6.29 -22.80
C GLU A 155 8.21 -5.72 -24.20
N ASN A 156 8.50 -6.59 -25.19
CA ASN A 156 8.71 -6.18 -26.58
C ASN A 156 7.56 -5.33 -27.17
N ARG A 157 6.31 -5.66 -26.78
CA ARG A 157 5.13 -4.90 -27.22
C ARG A 157 5.15 -3.45 -26.73
N LYS A 158 5.59 -3.23 -25.48
CA LYS A 158 5.73 -1.88 -24.91
C LYS A 158 6.88 -1.09 -25.54
N LEU A 159 7.97 -1.78 -25.97
CA LEU A 159 9.04 -1.15 -26.73
C LEU A 159 8.54 -0.53 -28.04
N ASN A 160 7.59 -1.18 -28.69
CA ASN A 160 6.98 -0.62 -29.90
C ASN A 160 6.27 0.70 -29.63
N ILE A 161 5.63 0.85 -28.47
CA ILE A 161 5.02 2.13 -28.07
C ILE A 161 6.09 3.21 -27.96
N ILE A 162 7.19 2.93 -27.26
CA ILE A 162 8.31 3.87 -27.09
C ILE A 162 8.87 4.27 -28.46
N LYS A 163 9.12 3.31 -29.37
CA LYS A 163 9.61 3.57 -30.72
C LYS A 163 8.67 4.47 -31.52
N ASN A 164 7.37 4.17 -31.51
CA ASN A 164 6.36 4.96 -32.24
C ASN A 164 6.25 6.39 -31.71
N VAL A 165 6.30 6.59 -30.38
CA VAL A 165 6.32 7.93 -29.79
C VAL A 165 7.61 8.66 -30.15
N LYS A 166 8.77 8.00 -30.10
CA LYS A 166 10.07 8.56 -30.49
C LYS A 166 10.09 8.99 -31.96
N GLU A 167 9.57 8.15 -32.87
CA GLU A 167 9.43 8.48 -34.29
C GLU A 167 8.53 9.70 -34.51
N LYS A 168 7.46 9.83 -33.75
CA LYS A 168 6.50 10.94 -33.88
C LYS A 168 7.06 12.23 -33.30
N ILE A 169 7.64 12.21 -32.10
CA ILE A 169 8.10 13.42 -31.39
C ILE A 169 9.53 13.83 -31.84
N ARG A 170 10.35 12.88 -32.27
CA ARG A 170 11.73 13.06 -32.78
C ARG A 170 12.71 13.63 -31.76
N ILE A 171 12.59 13.21 -30.50
CA ILE A 171 13.56 13.48 -29.43
C ILE A 171 13.98 12.17 -28.77
N PRO A 172 15.15 12.12 -28.06
CA PRO A 172 15.61 10.91 -27.41
C PRO A 172 14.68 10.52 -26.23
N GLU A 173 14.74 9.29 -25.82
CA GLU A 173 14.13 8.78 -24.60
C GLU A 173 15.14 8.71 -23.44
N TYR A 174 14.62 8.82 -22.22
CA TYR A 174 15.32 8.53 -20.98
C TYR A 174 14.48 7.54 -20.17
N ILE A 175 14.99 6.31 -20.01
CA ILE A 175 14.19 5.19 -19.48
C ILE A 175 14.65 4.83 -18.07
N ILE A 176 13.73 4.88 -17.12
CA ILE A 176 13.89 4.35 -15.76
C ILE A 176 13.02 3.10 -15.65
N THR A 177 13.59 2.06 -15.05
CA THR A 177 12.91 0.78 -14.80
C THR A 177 13.17 0.27 -13.39
N ASP A 178 12.44 -0.76 -12.98
CA ASP A 178 12.65 -1.43 -11.70
C ASP A 178 14.00 -2.17 -11.69
N ALA A 179 14.92 -1.72 -10.84
CA ALA A 179 16.27 -2.26 -10.70
C ALA A 179 16.32 -3.74 -10.27
N PHE A 180 15.24 -4.23 -9.64
CA PHE A 180 15.19 -5.59 -9.08
C PHE A 180 14.65 -6.64 -10.06
N LYS A 181 14.15 -6.23 -11.21
CA LYS A 181 13.69 -7.18 -12.22
C LYS A 181 14.84 -7.60 -13.13
N LYS A 182 14.98 -8.91 -13.35
CA LYS A 182 15.76 -9.44 -14.45
C LYS A 182 15.06 -9.03 -15.74
N HIS A 183 15.69 -8.16 -16.48
CA HIS A 183 15.29 -7.86 -17.84
C HIS A 183 15.90 -8.93 -18.73
N ASP A 184 15.07 -9.58 -19.54
CA ASP A 184 15.57 -10.47 -20.58
C ASP A 184 16.50 -9.69 -21.51
N ASP A 185 17.48 -10.36 -22.15
CA ASP A 185 18.56 -9.81 -22.98
C ASP A 185 18.09 -8.99 -24.22
N TYR A 186 16.82 -8.61 -24.27
CA TYR A 186 16.19 -7.87 -25.38
C TYR A 186 16.51 -6.37 -25.40
N TRP A 187 17.15 -5.85 -24.36
CA TRP A 187 17.54 -4.46 -24.30
C TRP A 187 18.93 -4.34 -24.91
N SER A 188 18.96 -4.03 -26.21
CA SER A 188 20.21 -3.72 -26.90
C SER A 188 20.86 -2.47 -26.28
N GLU A 189 22.18 -2.35 -26.44
CA GLU A 189 23.00 -1.21 -26.00
C GLU A 189 22.52 0.16 -26.54
N GLU A 190 21.54 0.18 -27.43
CA GLU A 190 20.97 1.37 -28.03
C GLU A 190 19.92 2.11 -27.18
N ILE A 191 19.53 1.54 -26.03
CA ILE A 191 18.49 2.13 -25.17
C ILE A 191 19.14 2.67 -23.89
N ASN A 192 18.94 3.96 -23.62
CA ASN A 192 19.41 4.63 -22.41
C ASN A 192 18.62 4.18 -21.16
N LEU A 193 18.96 2.97 -20.67
CA LEU A 193 18.30 2.35 -19.53
C LEU A 193 19.02 2.66 -18.23
N HIS A 194 18.32 3.27 -17.28
CA HIS A 194 18.80 3.59 -15.94
C HIS A 194 18.17 2.66 -14.91
N LYS A 195 18.96 1.72 -14.39
CA LYS A 195 18.51 0.69 -13.41
C LYS A 195 18.59 1.14 -11.96
N GLU A 196 19.45 2.11 -11.67
CA GLU A 196 19.71 2.59 -10.31
C GLU A 196 19.24 4.04 -10.15
N ALA A 197 17.93 4.24 -10.31
CA ALA A 197 17.33 5.55 -10.13
C ALA A 197 16.80 5.72 -8.70
N PHE A 198 17.18 6.83 -8.07
CA PHE A 198 16.58 7.25 -6.81
C PHE A 198 15.21 7.91 -7.04
N CYS A 199 14.45 8.13 -5.97
CA CYS A 199 13.14 8.78 -6.06
C CYS A 199 13.22 10.17 -6.69
N GLU A 200 14.25 10.95 -6.38
CA GLU A 200 14.54 12.27 -6.96
C GLU A 200 14.82 12.20 -8.46
N ASP A 201 15.50 11.15 -8.95
CA ASP A 201 15.78 10.94 -10.37
C ASP A 201 14.50 10.60 -11.12
N TRP A 202 13.69 9.74 -10.53
CA TRP A 202 12.39 9.37 -11.08
C TRP A 202 11.46 10.59 -11.18
N LEU A 203 11.39 11.42 -10.13
CA LEU A 203 10.62 12.66 -10.17
C LEU A 203 11.15 13.63 -11.23
N LYS A 204 12.47 13.82 -11.28
CA LYS A 204 13.11 14.68 -12.28
C LYS A 204 12.79 14.20 -13.69
N ASN A 205 12.85 12.86 -13.94
CA ASN A 205 12.52 12.27 -15.23
C ASN A 205 11.11 12.66 -15.70
N ILE A 206 10.12 12.62 -14.82
CA ILE A 206 8.74 13.02 -15.15
C ILE A 206 8.64 14.55 -15.32
N ILE A 207 9.19 15.32 -14.37
CA ILE A 207 9.03 16.77 -14.31
C ILE A 207 9.68 17.47 -15.50
N THR A 208 10.84 17.02 -15.98
CA THR A 208 11.61 17.71 -17.01
C THR A 208 11.44 17.13 -18.41
N SER A 209 10.75 16.00 -18.56
CA SER A 209 10.45 15.43 -19.88
C SER A 209 9.43 16.26 -20.67
N GLU A 210 9.47 16.15 -21.97
CA GLU A 210 8.47 16.75 -22.88
C GLU A 210 7.22 15.87 -23.03
N PHE A 211 7.37 14.56 -22.87
CA PHE A 211 6.30 13.57 -22.95
C PHE A 211 6.61 12.40 -22.02
N VAL A 212 5.59 11.77 -21.42
CA VAL A 212 5.78 10.64 -20.51
C VAL A 212 5.14 9.36 -21.05
N ILE A 213 5.87 8.24 -20.97
CA ILE A 213 5.33 6.91 -21.23
C ILE A 213 5.52 6.08 -19.95
N THR A 214 4.45 5.47 -19.44
CA THR A 214 4.53 4.72 -18.20
C THR A 214 3.53 3.57 -18.13
N ASP A 215 3.86 2.48 -17.46
CA ASP A 215 2.94 1.41 -17.05
C ASP A 215 2.67 1.43 -15.53
N SER A 216 3.16 2.46 -14.85
CA SER A 216 2.95 2.67 -13.43
C SER A 216 1.76 3.60 -13.16
N PHE A 217 0.89 3.20 -12.22
CA PHE A 217 -0.17 4.08 -11.74
C PHE A 217 0.38 5.41 -11.20
N HIS A 218 1.43 5.36 -10.38
CA HIS A 218 2.05 6.59 -9.87
C HIS A 218 2.75 7.39 -10.97
N GLY A 219 3.35 6.72 -11.98
CA GLY A 219 3.90 7.41 -13.15
C GLY A 219 2.83 8.23 -13.87
N MET A 220 1.63 7.67 -14.04
CA MET A 220 0.48 8.38 -14.58
C MET A 220 0.03 9.53 -13.66
N CYS A 221 -0.10 9.29 -12.36
CA CYS A 221 -0.50 10.32 -11.40
C CYS A 221 0.43 11.53 -11.44
N PHE A 222 1.75 11.31 -11.44
CA PHE A 222 2.73 12.39 -11.49
C PHE A 222 2.78 13.07 -12.85
N SER A 223 2.52 12.37 -13.96
CA SER A 223 2.34 13.00 -15.27
C SER A 223 1.19 13.99 -15.25
N ILE A 224 0.08 13.64 -14.60
CA ILE A 224 -1.08 14.52 -14.43
C ILE A 224 -0.73 15.72 -13.53
N ILE A 225 -0.10 15.47 -12.38
CA ILE A 225 0.29 16.52 -11.41
C ILE A 225 1.23 17.57 -12.05
N PHE A 226 2.12 17.13 -12.94
CA PHE A 226 3.10 18.01 -13.59
C PHE A 226 2.69 18.45 -15.00
N HIS A 227 1.43 18.27 -15.35
CA HIS A 227 0.86 18.69 -16.64
C HIS A 227 1.63 18.18 -17.87
N LYS A 228 2.10 16.93 -17.79
CA LYS A 228 2.82 16.32 -18.91
C LYS A 228 1.87 15.65 -19.87
N PRO A 229 2.05 15.82 -21.19
CA PRO A 229 1.42 14.91 -22.13
C PRO A 229 1.95 13.50 -21.89
N PHE A 230 1.06 12.49 -21.88
CA PHE A 230 1.45 11.14 -21.51
C PHE A 230 0.65 10.06 -22.22
N ILE A 231 1.23 8.86 -22.21
CA ILE A 231 0.56 7.59 -22.48
C ILE A 231 0.76 6.68 -21.26
N ALA A 232 -0.34 6.18 -20.71
CA ALA A 232 -0.32 5.16 -19.67
C ALA A 232 -0.65 3.79 -20.27
N VAL A 233 0.30 2.87 -20.21
CA VAL A 233 0.16 1.49 -20.71
C VAL A 233 -0.36 0.60 -19.59
N ILE A 234 -1.62 0.17 -19.68
CA ILE A 234 -2.21 -0.64 -18.63
C ILE A 234 -1.90 -2.13 -18.83
N ASN A 235 -1.67 -2.79 -17.69
CA ASN A 235 -1.64 -4.24 -17.59
C ASN A 235 -2.87 -4.69 -16.79
N GLU A 236 -3.77 -5.42 -17.44
CA GLU A 236 -5.03 -5.89 -16.84
C GLU A 236 -4.78 -6.81 -15.62
N GLU A 237 -3.76 -7.65 -15.70
CA GLU A 237 -3.42 -8.58 -14.62
C GLU A 237 -2.90 -7.86 -13.35
N ARG A 238 -2.37 -6.64 -13.51
CA ARG A 238 -1.83 -5.82 -12.43
C ARG A 238 -2.78 -4.73 -11.91
N GLY A 239 -4.04 -4.76 -12.34
CA GLY A 239 -5.05 -3.82 -11.86
C GLY A 239 -5.17 -2.57 -12.72
N GLY A 240 -5.56 -2.75 -13.99
CA GLY A 240 -5.91 -1.68 -14.94
C GLY A 240 -7.08 -0.81 -14.46
N THR A 241 -7.96 -1.33 -13.62
CA THR A 241 -9.17 -0.66 -13.13
C THR A 241 -8.89 0.69 -12.49
N ARG A 242 -7.89 0.81 -11.61
CA ARG A 242 -7.52 2.08 -10.96
C ARG A 242 -7.07 3.16 -11.96
N PHE A 243 -6.41 2.77 -13.06
CA PHE A 243 -6.07 3.69 -14.14
C PHE A 243 -7.33 4.19 -14.84
N ARG A 244 -8.25 3.28 -15.21
CA ARG A 244 -9.50 3.62 -15.88
C ARG A 244 -10.39 4.50 -15.02
N GLU A 245 -10.55 4.18 -13.76
CA GLU A 245 -11.40 4.94 -12.86
C GLU A 245 -10.89 6.36 -12.65
N LEU A 246 -9.58 6.53 -12.42
CA LEU A 246 -8.98 7.86 -12.25
C LEU A 246 -9.06 8.67 -13.55
N THR A 247 -8.65 8.09 -14.67
CA THR A 247 -8.66 8.81 -15.96
C THR A 247 -10.07 9.10 -16.46
N SER A 248 -11.03 8.20 -16.23
CA SER A 248 -12.44 8.46 -16.53
C SER A 248 -12.98 9.65 -15.72
N LYS A 249 -12.66 9.70 -14.42
CA LYS A 249 -13.02 10.82 -13.55
C LYS A 249 -12.44 12.15 -14.03
N LEU A 250 -11.20 12.14 -14.55
CA LEU A 250 -10.48 13.32 -14.99
C LEU A 250 -10.73 13.67 -16.47
N GLY A 251 -11.47 12.85 -17.22
CA GLY A 251 -11.69 13.03 -18.64
C GLY A 251 -10.45 12.73 -19.50
N LEU A 252 -9.58 11.81 -19.03
CA LEU A 252 -8.31 11.45 -19.64
C LEU A 252 -8.28 9.99 -20.14
N SER A 253 -9.44 9.36 -20.36
CA SER A 253 -9.53 7.97 -20.80
C SER A 253 -8.79 7.68 -22.11
N ASP A 254 -8.63 8.65 -22.97
CA ASP A 254 -7.91 8.52 -24.23
C ASP A 254 -6.40 8.31 -24.05
N ARG A 255 -5.86 8.64 -22.88
CA ARG A 255 -4.44 8.51 -22.53
C ARG A 255 -4.04 7.11 -22.09
N ILE A 256 -5.03 6.20 -21.95
CA ILE A 256 -4.78 4.81 -21.57
C ILE A 256 -4.77 3.94 -22.82
N VAL A 257 -3.76 3.08 -22.90
CA VAL A 257 -3.63 2.10 -23.97
C VAL A 257 -3.23 0.73 -23.39
N THR A 258 -3.48 -0.33 -24.15
CA THR A 258 -2.89 -1.66 -23.90
C THR A 258 -1.57 -1.78 -24.67
N ALA A 259 -0.77 -2.82 -24.34
CA ALA A 259 0.50 -3.05 -25.01
C ALA A 259 0.38 -3.33 -26.52
N ASP A 260 -0.81 -3.76 -26.98
CA ASP A 260 -1.12 -4.08 -28.38
C ASP A 260 -1.78 -2.90 -29.14
N VAL A 261 -1.63 -1.68 -28.65
CA VAL A 261 -2.19 -0.48 -29.26
C VAL A 261 -1.64 -0.24 -30.69
N GLU A 262 -2.52 0.14 -31.59
CA GLU A 262 -2.15 0.49 -32.96
C GLU A 262 -1.35 1.79 -33.05
N GLN A 263 -0.44 1.86 -34.03
CA GLN A 263 0.46 3.01 -34.23
C GLN A 263 -0.31 4.32 -34.47
N GLU A 264 -1.39 4.25 -35.24
CA GLU A 264 -2.24 5.41 -35.56
C GLU A 264 -2.83 6.04 -34.30
N LYS A 265 -3.25 5.21 -33.32
CA LYS A 265 -3.76 5.69 -32.04
C LYS A 265 -2.66 6.36 -31.22
N ILE A 266 -1.43 5.79 -31.20
CA ILE A 266 -0.28 6.40 -30.52
C ILE A 266 0.00 7.78 -31.09
N LYS A 267 0.03 7.91 -32.44
CA LYS A 267 0.26 9.18 -33.12
C LYS A 267 -0.82 10.21 -32.78
N ALA A 268 -2.09 9.81 -32.80
CA ALA A 268 -3.21 10.65 -32.42
C ALA A 268 -3.08 11.16 -30.96
N ILE A 269 -2.70 10.31 -30.03
CA ILE A 269 -2.47 10.71 -28.64
C ILE A 269 -1.31 11.74 -28.53
N CYS A 270 -0.24 11.57 -29.30
CA CYS A 270 0.88 12.52 -29.31
C CYS A 270 0.47 13.92 -29.83
N ASP A 271 -0.47 13.99 -30.75
CA ASP A 271 -0.96 15.25 -31.33
C ASP A 271 -2.06 15.93 -30.48
N GLN A 272 -2.67 15.20 -29.58
CA GLN A 272 -3.79 15.69 -28.78
C GLN A 272 -3.29 16.42 -27.52
N GLU A 273 -3.72 17.66 -27.37
CA GLU A 273 -3.48 18.44 -26.15
C GLU A 273 -4.40 17.98 -25.01
N ILE A 274 -3.93 18.16 -23.78
CA ILE A 274 -4.71 17.90 -22.56
C ILE A 274 -5.18 19.25 -22.01
N ASP A 275 -6.48 19.39 -21.81
CA ASP A 275 -7.05 20.55 -21.11
C ASP A 275 -6.80 20.44 -19.60
N TYR A 276 -5.58 20.77 -19.18
CA TYR A 276 -5.19 20.75 -17.77
C TYR A 276 -5.98 21.71 -16.88
N LYS A 277 -6.59 22.78 -17.42
CA LYS A 277 -7.46 23.66 -16.63
C LYS A 277 -8.70 22.90 -16.14
N LYS A 278 -9.28 22.09 -17.00
CA LYS A 278 -10.42 21.24 -16.64
C LYS A 278 -10.00 20.14 -15.66
N VAL A 279 -8.87 19.49 -15.90
CA VAL A 279 -8.32 18.43 -15.03
C VAL A 279 -8.04 18.99 -13.63
N ASP A 280 -7.37 20.12 -13.52
CA ASP A 280 -7.04 20.77 -12.25
C ASP A 280 -8.29 21.14 -11.45
N SER A 281 -9.32 21.65 -12.14
CA SER A 281 -10.60 21.97 -11.47
C SER A 281 -11.22 20.74 -10.80
N ILE A 282 -11.17 19.58 -11.45
CA ILE A 282 -11.67 18.33 -10.90
C ILE A 282 -10.76 17.87 -9.74
N ILE A 283 -9.45 17.93 -9.93
CA ILE A 283 -8.48 17.52 -8.89
C ILE A 283 -8.64 18.37 -7.64
N GLU A 284 -8.74 19.68 -7.73
CA GLU A 284 -8.88 20.56 -6.55
C GLU A 284 -10.18 20.28 -5.79
N MET A 285 -11.29 20.06 -6.47
CA MET A 285 -12.55 19.66 -5.83
C MET A 285 -12.42 18.31 -5.09
N GLU A 286 -11.82 17.32 -5.74
CA GLU A 286 -11.62 16.00 -5.13
C GLU A 286 -10.59 16.02 -4.01
N LYS A 287 -9.56 16.86 -4.11
CA LYS A 287 -8.56 17.10 -3.08
C LYS A 287 -9.19 17.70 -1.83
N GLU A 288 -10.01 18.73 -1.99
CA GLU A 288 -10.74 19.32 -0.88
C GLU A 288 -11.64 18.27 -0.19
N ARG A 289 -12.37 17.48 -0.96
CA ARG A 289 -13.22 16.39 -0.45
C ARG A 289 -12.41 15.36 0.33
N SER A 290 -11.26 14.95 -0.21
CA SER A 290 -10.36 13.97 0.40
C SER A 290 -9.72 14.49 1.68
N LEU A 291 -9.29 15.76 1.70
CA LEU A 291 -8.76 16.42 2.89
C LEU A 291 -9.80 16.58 3.99
N ASN A 292 -11.03 16.96 3.63
CA ASN A 292 -12.15 17.08 4.58
C ASN A 292 -12.49 15.71 5.19
N TRP A 293 -12.45 14.64 4.38
CA TRP A 293 -12.61 13.28 4.88
C TRP A 293 -11.50 12.91 5.88
N LEU A 294 -10.25 13.12 5.52
CA LEU A 294 -9.10 12.81 6.39
C LEU A 294 -9.16 13.61 7.70
N LYS A 295 -9.47 14.91 7.62
CA LYS A 295 -9.63 15.78 8.78
C LYS A 295 -10.75 15.27 9.70
N ARG A 296 -11.90 14.89 9.14
CA ARG A 296 -13.01 14.30 9.90
C ARG A 296 -12.58 12.98 10.57
N ALA A 297 -11.88 12.11 9.86
CA ALA A 297 -11.41 10.84 10.38
C ALA A 297 -10.41 11.03 11.54
N LEU A 298 -9.49 11.97 11.42
CA LEU A 298 -8.49 12.26 12.46
C LEU A 298 -9.13 12.92 13.70
N LEU A 299 -10.04 13.89 13.52
CA LEU A 299 -10.57 14.70 14.62
C LEU A 299 -11.74 14.07 15.37
N LYS A 300 -12.51 13.17 14.74
CA LYS A 300 -13.62 12.51 15.43
C LYS A 300 -13.08 11.67 16.58
N GLU A 301 -13.51 11.97 17.80
CA GLU A 301 -13.11 11.22 18.98
C GLU A 301 -13.61 9.76 18.93
N LYS A 302 -12.73 8.84 19.33
CA LYS A 302 -13.11 7.46 19.62
C LYS A 302 -13.40 7.31 21.11
N LYS A 303 -14.58 6.82 21.45
CA LYS A 303 -14.91 6.44 22.84
C LYS A 303 -14.12 5.19 23.18
N ILE A 304 -13.05 5.36 23.94
CA ILE A 304 -12.15 4.29 24.35
C ILE A 304 -12.83 3.45 25.42
N LYS A 305 -13.05 2.17 25.12
CA LYS A 305 -13.29 1.13 26.13
C LYS A 305 -12.27 0.03 25.89
N LEU A 306 -11.40 -0.20 26.87
CA LEU A 306 -10.59 -1.42 26.89
C LEU A 306 -11.55 -2.60 26.95
N ASP A 307 -11.53 -3.44 25.96
CA ASP A 307 -12.29 -4.68 25.94
C ASP A 307 -11.44 -5.88 26.38
N GLY A 308 -12.07 -7.03 26.55
CA GLY A 308 -11.36 -8.25 26.96
C GLY A 308 -10.26 -8.67 25.98
N TYR A 309 -10.44 -8.37 24.69
CA TYR A 309 -9.46 -8.63 23.65
C TYR A 309 -8.18 -7.81 23.88
N ASP A 310 -8.28 -6.52 24.15
CA ASP A 310 -7.13 -5.65 24.42
C ASP A 310 -6.35 -6.11 25.64
N ILE A 311 -7.06 -6.56 26.70
CA ILE A 311 -6.44 -7.06 27.92
C ILE A 311 -5.68 -8.35 27.65
N LEU A 312 -6.27 -9.30 26.93
CA LEU A 312 -5.63 -10.57 26.59
C LEU A 312 -4.46 -10.35 25.62
N LEU A 313 -4.63 -9.53 24.62
CA LEU A 313 -3.58 -9.17 23.68
C LEU A 313 -2.38 -8.55 24.44
N LYS A 314 -2.62 -7.58 25.32
CA LYS A 314 -1.56 -6.95 26.13
C LYS A 314 -0.80 -7.98 26.99
N ARG A 315 -1.49 -8.97 27.57
CA ARG A 315 -0.86 -10.05 28.36
C ARG A 315 -0.02 -10.98 27.47
N LEU A 316 -0.59 -11.43 26.34
CA LEU A 316 0.10 -12.29 25.39
C LEU A 316 1.43 -11.66 24.96
N LEU A 317 1.42 -10.39 24.64
CA LEU A 317 2.58 -9.65 24.17
C LEU A 317 3.65 -9.47 25.23
N LYS A 318 3.22 -9.19 26.45
CA LYS A 318 4.14 -9.13 27.59
C LYS A 318 4.91 -10.46 27.73
N TYR A 319 4.21 -11.59 27.64
CA TYR A 319 4.88 -12.90 27.74
C TYR A 319 5.76 -13.20 26.52
N GLN A 320 5.34 -12.83 25.31
CA GLN A 320 6.17 -12.99 24.12
C GLN A 320 7.44 -12.14 24.20
N TYR A 321 7.36 -10.93 24.74
CA TYR A 321 8.53 -10.06 24.98
C TYR A 321 9.47 -10.67 26.00
N GLU A 322 8.96 -11.14 27.14
CA GLU A 322 9.73 -11.84 28.17
C GLU A 322 10.44 -13.08 27.58
N MET A 323 9.77 -13.81 26.67
CA MET A 323 10.34 -14.95 25.98
C MET A 323 11.52 -14.61 25.05
N LYS A 324 11.52 -13.41 24.43
CA LYS A 324 12.64 -12.96 23.58
C LYS A 324 13.94 -12.81 24.40
N ASP A 325 13.85 -12.46 25.67
CA ASP A 325 15.02 -12.36 26.55
C ASP A 325 15.46 -13.73 27.09
N ILE A 326 14.51 -14.59 27.42
CA ILE A 326 14.79 -15.93 28.02
C ILE A 326 15.49 -16.87 27.02
N LYS A 327 15.02 -16.92 25.74
CA LYS A 327 15.59 -17.83 24.72
C LYS A 327 17.09 -17.62 24.47
N PRO A 328 17.59 -16.39 24.23
CA PRO A 328 19.02 -16.13 24.06
C PRO A 328 19.82 -16.46 25.33
N ARG A 329 19.29 -16.12 26.51
CA ARG A 329 19.96 -16.42 27.81
C ARG A 329 20.06 -17.91 28.05
N LEU A 330 19.03 -18.67 27.74
CA LEU A 330 19.07 -20.13 27.80
C LEU A 330 20.15 -20.68 26.85
N LYS A 331 20.19 -20.22 25.60
CA LYS A 331 21.21 -20.65 24.64
C LYS A 331 22.63 -20.31 25.12
N GLN A 332 22.83 -19.10 25.64
CA GLN A 332 24.13 -18.66 26.17
C GLN A 332 24.51 -19.48 27.42
N ALA A 333 23.56 -19.83 28.29
CA ALA A 333 23.79 -20.68 29.43
C ALA A 333 24.14 -22.13 29.02
N GLU A 334 23.47 -22.69 28.02
CA GLU A 334 23.79 -23.99 27.44
C GLU A 334 25.20 -24.02 26.83
N GLU A 335 25.60 -22.95 26.15
CA GLU A 335 26.94 -22.81 25.54
C GLU A 335 28.04 -22.60 26.60
N ALA A 336 27.78 -21.80 27.65
CA ALA A 336 28.75 -21.47 28.69
C ALA A 336 28.98 -22.57 29.72
N LEU A 337 27.98 -23.40 29.97
CA LEU A 337 27.97 -24.31 31.13
C LEU A 337 28.41 -25.74 30.81
N GLY A 338 28.77 -26.08 29.56
CA GLY A 338 29.46 -27.32 29.20
C GLY A 338 29.12 -28.57 30.02
N GLY A 339 27.87 -28.70 30.54
CA GLY A 339 27.42 -29.87 31.24
C GLY A 339 26.88 -29.70 32.70
N ARG A 340 26.69 -28.47 33.20
CA ARG A 340 25.97 -28.29 34.48
C ARG A 340 24.47 -28.39 34.27
N LYS A 341 23.96 -29.62 34.36
CA LYS A 341 22.56 -29.97 34.06
C LYS A 341 21.51 -29.17 34.85
N TRP A 342 21.85 -28.66 36.04
CA TRP A 342 20.87 -28.05 36.96
C TRP A 342 20.41 -26.65 36.47
N ASP A 343 21.35 -25.78 36.11
CA ASP A 343 21.00 -24.40 35.65
C ASP A 343 20.25 -24.41 34.34
N ILE A 344 20.62 -25.32 33.43
CA ILE A 344 19.90 -25.55 32.17
C ILE A 344 18.47 -26.01 32.44
N GLN A 345 18.27 -26.88 33.43
CA GLN A 345 16.93 -27.39 33.77
C GLN A 345 16.02 -26.31 34.37
N VAL A 346 16.56 -25.39 35.18
CA VAL A 346 15.80 -24.24 35.70
C VAL A 346 15.32 -23.35 34.56
N HIS A 347 16.20 -22.94 33.63
CA HIS A 347 15.81 -22.09 32.52
C HIS A 347 14.88 -22.80 31.53
N ARG A 348 15.01 -24.12 31.35
CA ARG A 348 14.03 -24.88 30.55
C ARG A 348 12.66 -24.93 31.22
N ASN A 349 12.59 -25.03 32.51
CA ASN A 349 11.32 -25.03 33.23
C ASN A 349 10.65 -23.66 33.14
N GLU A 350 11.39 -22.55 33.31
CA GLU A 350 10.90 -21.18 33.10
C GLU A 350 10.37 -20.99 31.68
N LEU A 351 11.12 -21.46 30.68
CA LEU A 351 10.73 -21.38 29.27
C LEU A 351 9.44 -22.16 29.01
N ASN A 352 9.32 -23.37 29.52
CA ASN A 352 8.13 -24.20 29.36
C ASN A 352 6.91 -23.56 30.05
N GLU A 353 7.08 -23.00 31.23
CA GLU A 353 6.00 -22.29 31.93
C GLU A 353 5.50 -21.08 31.15
N GLN A 354 6.41 -20.29 30.54
CA GLN A 354 6.04 -19.15 29.69
C GLN A 354 5.36 -19.61 28.42
N LEU A 355 5.84 -20.69 27.77
CA LEU A 355 5.21 -21.30 26.61
C LEU A 355 3.78 -21.75 26.89
N GLU A 356 3.54 -22.39 28.03
CA GLU A 356 2.19 -22.80 28.44
C GLU A 356 1.27 -21.60 28.66
N LYS A 357 1.79 -20.52 29.27
CA LYS A 357 1.03 -19.27 29.42
C LYS A 357 0.68 -18.63 28.06
N ILE A 358 1.63 -18.60 27.13
CA ILE A 358 1.39 -18.10 25.77
C ILE A 358 0.31 -18.94 25.08
N ASN A 359 0.46 -20.25 25.03
CA ASN A 359 -0.50 -21.15 24.38
C ASN A 359 -1.92 -21.01 24.98
N ARG A 360 -2.02 -20.82 26.32
CA ARG A 360 -3.31 -20.57 26.96
C ARG A 360 -3.93 -19.27 26.52
N LEU A 361 -3.15 -18.17 26.49
CA LEU A 361 -3.63 -16.86 26.10
C LEU A 361 -3.99 -16.80 24.62
N GLU A 362 -3.24 -17.47 23.75
CA GLU A 362 -3.57 -17.62 22.33
C GLU A 362 -4.91 -18.32 22.14
N LYS A 363 -5.13 -19.42 22.90
CA LYS A 363 -6.42 -20.12 22.88
C LYS A 363 -7.56 -19.24 23.38
N GLU A 364 -7.40 -18.55 24.51
CA GLU A 364 -8.39 -17.61 25.04
C GLU A 364 -8.69 -16.48 24.05
N LEU A 365 -7.67 -16.00 23.33
CA LEU A 365 -7.82 -14.97 22.31
C LEU A 365 -8.62 -15.47 21.09
N ILE A 366 -8.35 -16.70 20.64
CA ILE A 366 -9.09 -17.37 19.57
C ILE A 366 -10.55 -17.58 19.99
N ASP A 367 -10.78 -18.10 21.19
CA ASP A 367 -12.13 -18.34 21.72
C ASP A 367 -12.91 -17.02 21.84
N LEU A 368 -12.27 -15.94 22.30
CA LEU A 368 -12.88 -14.62 22.37
C LEU A 368 -13.19 -14.04 20.98
N LYS A 369 -12.27 -14.21 20.01
CA LYS A 369 -12.49 -13.83 18.62
C LYS A 369 -13.73 -14.56 18.04
N SER A 370 -13.88 -15.85 18.29
CA SER A 370 -15.03 -16.65 17.85
C SER A 370 -16.34 -16.20 18.51
N THR A 371 -16.33 -16.00 19.81
CA THR A 371 -17.52 -15.57 20.59
C THR A 371 -18.01 -14.19 20.17
N LEU A 372 -17.11 -13.26 19.89
CA LEU A 372 -17.46 -11.93 19.38
C LEU A 372 -18.10 -12.03 17.99
N ASN A 373 -17.66 -12.97 17.16
CA ASN A 373 -18.20 -13.23 15.83
C ASN A 373 -19.64 -13.81 15.93
N ASP A 374 -19.87 -14.76 16.82
CA ASP A 374 -21.21 -15.36 17.06
C ASP A 374 -22.20 -14.35 17.62
N SER A 375 -21.77 -13.49 18.53
CA SER A 375 -22.61 -12.41 19.08
C SER A 375 -22.98 -11.37 18.01
N PHE A 376 -22.08 -11.06 17.07
CA PHE A 376 -22.33 -10.14 15.97
C PHE A 376 -23.25 -10.75 14.91
N LEU A 377 -23.00 -11.98 14.50
CA LEU A 377 -23.85 -12.73 13.57
C LEU A 377 -25.27 -12.88 14.12
N SER A 378 -25.43 -13.17 15.41
CA SER A 378 -26.75 -13.26 16.03
C SER A 378 -27.49 -11.92 16.03
N LYS A 379 -26.81 -10.79 16.24
CA LYS A 379 -27.38 -9.43 16.16
C LYS A 379 -27.75 -9.05 14.72
N VAL A 380 -26.92 -9.39 13.73
CA VAL A 380 -27.19 -9.16 12.31
C VAL A 380 -28.40 -9.99 11.86
N ILE A 381 -28.45 -11.28 12.23
CA ILE A 381 -29.59 -12.15 11.92
C ILE A 381 -30.87 -11.65 12.59
N GLN A 382 -30.82 -11.15 13.84
CA GLN A 382 -31.99 -10.53 14.50
C GLN A 382 -32.43 -9.25 13.80
N ALA A 383 -31.50 -8.38 13.40
CA ALA A 383 -31.80 -7.15 12.66
C ALA A 383 -32.40 -7.43 11.28
N MET A 384 -31.91 -8.47 10.57
CA MET A 384 -32.49 -8.92 9.30
C MET A 384 -33.89 -9.53 9.45
N LYS A 385 -34.13 -10.29 10.54
CA LYS A 385 -35.45 -10.82 10.84
C LYS A 385 -36.46 -9.75 11.25
N ALA A 386 -36.02 -8.69 11.91
CA ALA A 386 -36.86 -7.54 12.26
C ALA A 386 -37.29 -6.74 11.00
N LYS A 387 -36.37 -6.56 10.02
CA LYS A 387 -36.69 -5.91 8.74
C LYS A 387 -37.61 -6.70 7.81
N LYS A 388 -37.77 -8.01 8.01
CA LYS A 388 -38.72 -8.84 7.23
C LYS A 388 -40.12 -8.87 7.82
N LYS A 389 -40.33 -8.27 9.01
CA LYS A 389 -41.63 -8.21 9.68
C LYS A 389 -42.25 -6.80 9.66
N SER A 390 -41.56 -5.82 9.13
CA SER A 390 -42.06 -4.48 8.78
C SER A 390 -42.18 -4.36 7.24
#